data_fcdedd40f66c36d3aaf31b667604ef02
#
_entry.id   fcdedd40f66c36d3aaf31b667604ef02
#
_cell.length_a   1.000
_cell.length_b   1.000
_cell.length_c   1.000
_cell.angle_alpha   90.00
_cell.angle_beta   90.00
_cell.angle_gamma   90.00
#
_symmetry.space_group_name_H-M   'P 1'
#
loop_
_entity.id
_entity.type
_entity.pdbx_description
1 polymer ?
#
loop_
_entity_poly.entity_id
_entity_poly.type
_entity_poly.pdbx_seq_one_letter_code
_entity_poly.pdbx_strand_id
1 'polypeptide(L)'
;EEFSLEKILDLKKQYPDALILAHPECKKVILMLADKIGSTAALLKYATESSAKKFIVATESGILHEMKKSNPDKTFIPAPPNDSTCACNECNFMRLNTMKKLYLTLKYELPEIKVDKDIADRAVLPIKKMLDISSKLGL
;
A
#
# COMPACT_ATOMS: atom_id res chain seq x y z
N GLU A 1 -7.56 4.27 4.12
CA GLU A 1 -7.77 2.83 4.24
C GLU A 1 -8.64 2.50 5.47
N GLU A 2 -9.67 1.66 5.29
CA GLU A 2 -10.68 1.38 6.31
C GLU A 2 -10.56 -0.03 6.88
N PHE A 3 -9.74 -0.16 7.94
CA PHE A 3 -9.58 -1.41 8.67
C PHE A 3 -10.39 -1.42 9.96
N SER A 4 -10.84 -2.61 10.38
CA SER A 4 -11.54 -2.81 11.63
C SER A 4 -10.57 -2.94 12.80
N LEU A 5 -10.64 -1.98 13.72
CA LEU A 5 -9.86 -2.02 14.96
C LEU A 5 -10.13 -3.31 15.77
N GLU A 6 -11.42 -3.64 15.96
CA GLU A 6 -11.85 -4.80 16.72
C GLU A 6 -11.27 -6.10 16.16
N LYS A 7 -11.43 -6.31 14.84
CA LYS A 7 -10.91 -7.52 14.17
C LYS A 7 -9.37 -7.58 14.18
N ILE A 8 -8.66 -6.44 14.12
CA ILE A 8 -7.20 -6.42 14.27
C ILE A 8 -6.79 -6.82 15.69
N LEU A 9 -7.50 -6.33 16.71
CA LEU A 9 -7.24 -6.73 18.10
C LEU A 9 -7.51 -8.22 18.32
N ASP A 10 -8.52 -8.78 17.68
CA ASP A 10 -8.78 -10.23 17.75
C ASP A 10 -7.70 -11.04 17.03
N LEU A 11 -7.22 -10.57 15.87
CA LEU A 11 -6.04 -11.17 15.23
C LEU A 11 -4.80 -11.09 16.14
N LYS A 12 -4.59 -9.97 16.83
CA LYS A 12 -3.46 -9.84 17.76
C LYS A 12 -3.57 -10.78 18.97
N LYS A 13 -4.78 -11.05 19.46
CA LYS A 13 -5.01 -12.10 20.49
C LYS A 13 -4.70 -13.50 19.94
N GLN A 14 -5.09 -13.78 18.70
CA GLN A 14 -4.83 -15.07 18.03
C GLN A 14 -3.34 -15.26 17.67
N TYR A 15 -2.66 -14.17 17.32
CA TYR A 15 -1.24 -14.14 16.96
C TYR A 15 -0.48 -13.12 17.80
N PRO A 16 -0.22 -13.40 19.09
CA PRO A 16 0.39 -12.41 20.00
C PRO A 16 1.79 -11.96 19.59
N ASP A 17 2.52 -12.82 18.89
CA ASP A 17 3.87 -12.61 18.35
C ASP A 17 3.90 -11.87 17.00
N ALA A 18 2.75 -11.66 16.35
CA ALA A 18 2.70 -10.97 15.07
C ALA A 18 2.88 -9.46 15.22
N LEU A 19 3.77 -8.86 14.43
CA LEU A 19 3.92 -7.41 14.35
C LEU A 19 2.87 -6.79 13.43
N ILE A 20 2.36 -5.63 13.80
CA ILE A 20 1.38 -4.88 13.02
C ILE A 20 2.11 -3.86 12.13
N LEU A 21 1.93 -3.99 10.83
CA LEU A 21 2.46 -3.08 9.82
C LEU A 21 1.33 -2.23 9.26
N ALA A 22 1.45 -0.90 9.24
CA ALA A 22 0.39 -0.02 8.79
C ALA A 22 0.87 1.04 7.81
N HIS A 23 0.06 1.30 6.77
CA HIS A 23 0.27 2.42 5.87
C HIS A 23 -0.12 3.74 6.55
N PRO A 24 0.58 4.87 6.30
CA PRO A 24 0.26 6.16 6.93
C PRO A 24 -1.17 6.66 6.71
N GLU A 25 -1.85 6.19 5.66
CA GLU A 25 -3.25 6.53 5.36
C GLU A 25 -4.28 5.79 6.22
N CYS A 26 -3.84 4.91 7.10
CA CYS A 26 -4.73 4.25 8.06
C CYS A 26 -5.27 5.26 9.09
N LYS A 27 -6.46 4.97 9.62
CA LYS A 27 -7.04 5.76 10.72
C LYS A 27 -6.07 5.81 11.91
N LYS A 28 -6.02 6.93 12.61
CA LYS A 28 -5.11 7.17 13.74
C LYS A 28 -5.12 6.04 14.78
N VAL A 29 -6.29 5.48 15.07
CA VAL A 29 -6.42 4.35 16.02
C VAL A 29 -5.68 3.08 15.57
N ILE A 30 -5.57 2.84 14.27
CA ILE A 30 -4.79 1.72 13.72
C ILE A 30 -3.29 2.04 13.77
N LEU A 31 -2.93 3.29 13.44
CA LEU A 31 -1.52 3.74 13.51
C LEU A 31 -0.96 3.66 14.92
N MET A 32 -1.80 3.90 15.94
CA MET A 32 -1.39 3.78 17.36
C MET A 32 -1.09 2.33 17.80
N LEU A 33 -1.62 1.33 17.09
CA LEU A 33 -1.36 -0.09 17.34
C LEU A 33 -0.19 -0.64 16.51
N ALA A 34 0.25 0.10 15.50
CA ALA A 34 1.25 -0.38 14.55
C ALA A 34 2.65 -0.41 15.17
N ASP A 35 3.34 -1.54 15.02
CA ASP A 35 4.76 -1.67 15.36
C ASP A 35 5.65 -0.97 14.32
N LYS A 36 5.16 -0.86 13.07
CA LYS A 36 5.82 -0.11 11.99
C LYS A 36 4.81 0.60 11.12
N ILE A 37 5.06 1.88 10.88
CA ILE A 37 4.31 2.71 9.94
C ILE A 37 5.24 3.08 8.79
N GLY A 38 4.76 2.99 7.55
CA GLY A 38 5.54 3.37 6.38
C GLY A 38 4.85 3.09 5.05
N SER A 39 5.49 3.53 3.97
CA SER A 39 5.06 3.17 2.62
C SER A 39 5.12 1.66 2.40
N THR A 40 4.42 1.14 1.40
CA THR A 40 4.45 -0.29 1.05
C THR A 40 5.88 -0.83 0.87
N ALA A 41 6.76 -0.06 0.24
CA ALA A 41 8.18 -0.42 0.07
C ALA A 41 8.91 -0.47 1.42
N ALA A 42 8.68 0.52 2.31
CA ALA A 42 9.28 0.56 3.64
C ALA A 42 8.78 -0.60 4.53
N LEU A 43 7.50 -0.97 4.42
CA LEU A 43 6.93 -2.10 5.15
C LEU A 43 7.51 -3.44 4.65
N LEU A 44 7.67 -3.61 3.34
CA LEU A 44 8.33 -4.78 2.76
C LEU A 44 9.77 -4.90 3.24
N LYS A 45 10.54 -3.81 3.17
CA LYS A 45 11.92 -3.78 3.66
C LYS A 45 12.00 -4.15 5.15
N TYR A 46 11.17 -3.52 5.97
CA TYR A 46 11.12 -3.81 7.41
C TYR A 46 10.79 -5.29 7.68
N ALA A 47 9.78 -5.84 6.98
CA ALA A 47 9.42 -7.24 7.13
C ALA A 47 10.57 -8.18 6.73
N THR A 48 11.38 -7.80 5.74
CA THR A 48 12.53 -8.59 5.29
C THR A 48 13.67 -8.56 6.32
N GLU A 49 13.98 -7.40 6.88
CA GLU A 49 15.07 -7.20 7.85
C GLU A 49 14.70 -7.67 9.28
N SER A 50 13.42 -7.73 9.61
CA SER A 50 12.94 -8.14 10.93
C SER A 50 13.15 -9.62 11.19
N SER A 51 13.50 -9.99 12.43
CA SER A 51 13.53 -11.38 12.90
C SER A 51 12.15 -11.98 13.12
N ALA A 52 11.10 -11.16 13.20
CA ALA A 52 9.72 -11.62 13.38
C ALA A 52 9.27 -12.51 12.20
N LYS A 53 8.45 -13.50 12.52
CA LYS A 53 7.96 -14.50 11.54
C LYS A 53 6.52 -14.26 11.11
N LYS A 54 5.77 -13.44 11.84
CA LYS A 54 4.36 -13.17 11.56
C LYS A 54 4.09 -11.68 11.55
N PHE A 55 3.28 -11.24 10.59
CA PHE A 55 2.93 -9.84 10.41
C PHE A 55 1.43 -9.70 10.10
N ILE A 56 0.76 -8.79 10.77
CA ILE A 56 -0.59 -8.32 10.44
C ILE A 56 -0.40 -7.07 9.59
N VAL A 57 -0.88 -7.08 8.36
CA VAL A 57 -0.56 -6.05 7.36
C VAL A 57 -1.78 -5.20 7.05
N ALA A 58 -1.78 -3.95 7.52
CA ALA A 58 -2.82 -2.95 7.31
C ALA A 58 -2.42 -2.01 6.17
N THR A 59 -2.46 -2.51 4.95
CA THR A 59 -2.30 -1.78 3.69
C THR A 59 -3.03 -2.52 2.58
N GLU A 60 -2.96 -2.00 1.35
CA GLU A 60 -3.56 -2.65 0.17
C GLU A 60 -3.03 -4.08 0.01
N SER A 61 -3.93 -5.03 -0.24
CA SER A 61 -3.62 -6.47 -0.17
C SER A 61 -2.66 -6.98 -1.25
N GLY A 62 -2.50 -6.27 -2.36
CA GLY A 62 -1.60 -6.64 -3.46
C GLY A 62 -0.14 -6.78 -3.02
N ILE A 63 0.30 -6.00 -2.01
CA ILE A 63 1.67 -6.08 -1.49
C ILE A 63 1.96 -7.42 -0.80
N LEU A 64 0.94 -8.13 -0.31
CA LEU A 64 1.11 -9.43 0.35
C LEU A 64 1.75 -10.47 -0.57
N HIS A 65 1.49 -10.40 -1.88
CA HIS A 65 2.13 -11.26 -2.86
C HIS A 65 3.65 -11.06 -2.86
N GLU A 66 4.10 -9.81 -2.97
CA GLU A 66 5.52 -9.49 -2.97
C GLU A 66 6.19 -9.77 -1.60
N MET A 67 5.47 -9.51 -0.50
CA MET A 67 5.95 -9.84 0.84
C MET A 67 6.20 -11.35 1.00
N LYS A 68 5.27 -12.18 0.57
CA LYS A 68 5.41 -13.65 0.61
C LYS A 68 6.51 -14.16 -0.31
N LYS A 69 6.60 -13.60 -1.52
CA LYS A 69 7.62 -13.97 -2.50
C LYS A 69 9.03 -13.66 -2.00
N SER A 70 9.21 -12.50 -1.38
CA SER A 70 10.49 -12.06 -0.83
C SER A 70 10.85 -12.75 0.49
N ASN A 71 9.85 -13.25 1.23
CA ASN A 71 10.01 -13.85 2.55
C ASN A 71 9.15 -15.12 2.69
N PRO A 72 9.52 -16.22 2.01
CA PRO A 72 8.69 -17.44 1.96
C PRO A 72 8.54 -18.14 3.33
N ASP A 73 9.46 -17.90 4.25
CA ASP A 73 9.48 -18.43 5.60
C ASP A 73 8.67 -17.60 6.62
N LYS A 74 8.03 -16.50 6.17
CA LYS A 74 7.23 -15.61 7.02
C LYS A 74 5.75 -15.66 6.67
N THR A 75 4.92 -15.38 7.66
CA THR A 75 3.45 -15.34 7.52
C THR A 75 2.97 -13.91 7.48
N PHE A 76 2.21 -13.57 6.46
CA PHE A 76 1.59 -12.26 6.28
C PHE A 76 0.07 -12.40 6.30
N ILE A 77 -0.57 -11.76 7.27
CA ILE A 77 -2.00 -11.82 7.55
C ILE A 77 -2.59 -10.47 7.16
N PRO A 78 -3.52 -10.39 6.19
CA PRO A 78 -4.16 -9.13 5.86
C PRO A 78 -5.00 -8.63 7.03
N ALA A 79 -4.88 -7.35 7.38
CA ALA A 79 -5.76 -6.74 8.35
C ALA A 79 -7.20 -6.71 7.80
N PRO A 80 -8.22 -7.10 8.59
CA PRO A 80 -9.59 -7.17 8.09
C PRO A 80 -10.19 -5.79 7.87
N PRO A 81 -11.01 -5.61 6.81
CA PRO A 81 -11.75 -4.38 6.57
C PRO A 81 -12.88 -4.19 7.60
N ASN A 82 -13.36 -2.93 7.72
CA ASN A 82 -14.54 -2.61 8.52
C ASN A 82 -15.80 -3.30 7.98
N ASP A 83 -15.96 -3.27 6.67
CA ASP A 83 -17.12 -3.85 5.99
C ASP A 83 -16.75 -5.21 5.40
N SER A 84 -17.51 -6.24 5.80
CA SER A 84 -17.34 -7.61 5.30
C SER A 84 -18.01 -7.84 3.95
N THR A 85 -18.80 -6.90 3.43
CA THR A 85 -19.42 -6.99 2.10
C THR A 85 -18.40 -6.76 0.99
N CYS A 86 -17.30 -6.09 1.30
CA CYS A 86 -16.18 -5.94 0.41
C CYS A 86 -15.03 -6.81 0.94
N ALA A 87 -14.76 -7.92 0.31
CA ALA A 87 -13.73 -8.89 0.73
C ALA A 87 -12.30 -8.33 0.67
N CYS A 88 -12.11 -7.02 0.61
CA CYS A 88 -10.87 -6.51 0.09
C CYS A 88 -10.40 -5.24 0.77
N ASN A 89 -9.24 -5.36 1.30
CA ASN A 89 -8.26 -4.29 1.35
C ASN A 89 -7.68 -4.05 -0.06
N GLU A 90 -8.52 -4.22 -1.10
CA GLU A 90 -8.17 -4.05 -2.49
C GLU A 90 -8.70 -2.71 -2.98
N CYS A 91 -7.85 -1.95 -3.62
CA CYS A 91 -8.26 -0.69 -4.23
C CYS A 91 -9.11 -0.96 -5.48
N ASN A 92 -10.40 -0.63 -5.42
CA ASN A 92 -11.33 -0.79 -6.54
C ASN A 92 -10.85 -0.07 -7.80
N PHE A 93 -10.17 1.07 -7.67
CA PHE A 93 -9.63 1.82 -8.80
C PHE A 93 -8.43 1.10 -9.45
N MET A 94 -7.52 0.53 -8.67
CA MET A 94 -6.42 -0.27 -9.21
C MET A 94 -6.92 -1.53 -9.92
N ARG A 95 -8.02 -2.12 -9.45
CA ARG A 95 -8.65 -3.29 -10.08
C ARG A 95 -9.31 -2.99 -11.43
N LEU A 96 -9.55 -1.74 -11.76
CA LEU A 96 -9.97 -1.35 -13.11
C LEU A 96 -8.88 -1.63 -14.16
N ASN A 97 -7.61 -1.73 -13.75
CA ASN A 97 -6.50 -2.09 -14.60
C ASN A 97 -6.41 -3.61 -14.71
N THR A 98 -6.69 -4.13 -15.90
CA THR A 98 -6.62 -5.56 -16.20
C THR A 98 -5.47 -5.84 -17.18
N MET A 99 -4.96 -7.07 -17.20
CA MET A 99 -3.93 -7.49 -18.16
C MET A 99 -4.38 -7.26 -19.61
N LYS A 100 -5.66 -7.47 -19.92
CA LYS A 100 -6.21 -7.17 -21.25
C LYS A 100 -6.13 -5.68 -21.58
N LYS A 101 -6.52 -4.79 -20.65
CA LYS A 101 -6.43 -3.34 -20.85
C LYS A 101 -4.97 -2.90 -21.03
N LEU A 102 -4.07 -3.41 -20.18
CA LEU A 102 -2.64 -3.13 -20.29
C LEU A 102 -2.10 -3.57 -21.66
N TYR A 103 -2.40 -4.79 -22.11
CA TYR A 103 -2.01 -5.27 -23.43
C TYR A 103 -2.53 -4.38 -24.58
N LEU A 104 -3.83 -4.01 -24.52
CA LEU A 104 -4.45 -3.17 -25.54
C LEU A 104 -3.85 -1.77 -25.56
N THR A 105 -3.58 -1.19 -24.39
CA THR A 105 -2.92 0.12 -24.28
C THR A 105 -1.53 0.09 -24.88
N LEU A 106 -0.73 -0.91 -24.59
CA LEU A 106 0.62 -1.05 -25.16
C LEU A 106 0.60 -1.31 -26.67
N LYS A 107 -0.38 -2.09 -27.14
CA LYS A 107 -0.49 -2.45 -28.56
C LYS A 107 -0.97 -1.30 -29.45
N TYR A 108 -1.91 -0.51 -28.94
CA TYR A 108 -2.57 0.54 -29.72
C TYR A 108 -2.23 1.96 -29.26
N GLU A 109 -1.46 2.10 -28.18
CA GLU A 109 -1.11 3.38 -27.54
C GLU A 109 -2.35 4.22 -27.17
N LEU A 110 -3.42 3.54 -26.72
CA LEU A 110 -4.71 4.13 -26.39
C LEU A 110 -5.17 3.70 -24.99
N PRO A 111 -5.95 4.56 -24.29
CA PRO A 111 -6.31 5.94 -24.65
C PRO A 111 -5.15 6.92 -24.42
N GLU A 112 -4.96 7.86 -25.37
CA GLU A 112 -4.05 8.99 -25.14
C GLU A 112 -4.73 9.99 -24.18
N ILE A 113 -4.04 10.37 -23.13
CA ILE A 113 -4.50 11.39 -22.20
C ILE A 113 -3.90 12.73 -22.62
N LYS A 114 -4.77 13.67 -23.00
CA LYS A 114 -4.38 15.05 -23.33
C LYS A 114 -4.78 15.99 -22.21
N VAL A 115 -3.83 16.78 -21.76
CA VAL A 115 -4.06 17.84 -20.77
C VAL A 115 -3.93 19.18 -21.51
N ASP A 116 -4.86 20.08 -21.24
CA ASP A 116 -4.77 21.45 -21.77
C ASP A 116 -3.40 22.05 -21.43
N LYS A 117 -2.80 22.76 -22.40
CA LYS A 117 -1.42 23.26 -22.29
C LYS A 117 -1.25 24.21 -21.10
N ASP A 118 -2.19 25.12 -20.89
CA ASP A 118 -2.09 26.10 -19.81
C ASP A 118 -2.21 25.41 -18.44
N ILE A 119 -3.05 24.37 -18.35
CA ILE A 119 -3.16 23.54 -17.15
C ILE A 119 -1.86 22.75 -16.91
N ALA A 120 -1.32 22.14 -17.95
CA ALA A 120 -0.08 21.37 -17.88
C ALA A 120 1.10 22.24 -17.44
N ASP A 121 1.28 23.42 -18.05
CA ASP A 121 2.37 24.35 -17.75
C ASP A 121 2.29 24.84 -16.27
N ARG A 122 1.10 25.07 -15.76
CA ARG A 122 0.89 25.44 -14.36
C ARG A 122 1.10 24.27 -13.40
N ALA A 123 0.61 23.07 -13.75
CA ALA A 123 0.71 21.89 -12.91
C ALA A 123 2.15 21.36 -12.79
N VAL A 124 3.02 21.61 -13.77
CA VAL A 124 4.42 21.18 -13.73
C VAL A 124 5.26 21.95 -12.70
N LEU A 125 4.87 23.20 -12.37
CA LEU A 125 5.65 24.04 -11.46
C LEU A 125 5.80 23.46 -10.05
N PRO A 126 4.71 23.06 -9.35
CA PRO A 126 4.83 22.43 -8.04
C PRO A 126 5.56 21.09 -8.10
N ILE A 127 5.43 20.32 -9.18
CA ILE A 127 6.16 19.05 -9.38
C ILE A 127 7.66 19.31 -9.43
N LYS A 128 8.10 20.27 -10.25
CA LYS A 128 9.53 20.67 -10.31
C LYS A 128 10.04 21.13 -8.94
N LYS A 129 9.26 21.95 -8.24
CA LYS A 129 9.61 22.41 -6.89
C LYS A 129 9.79 21.26 -5.91
N MET A 130 8.88 20.29 -5.95
CA MET A 130 8.97 19.08 -5.12
C MET A 130 10.23 18.29 -5.43
N LEU A 131 10.53 18.03 -6.71
CA LEU A 131 11.74 17.30 -7.13
C LEU A 131 13.02 18.03 -6.71
N ASP A 132 13.07 19.35 -6.84
CA ASP A 132 14.20 20.17 -6.41
C ASP A 132 14.45 20.06 -4.89
N ILE A 133 13.36 20.07 -4.10
CA ILE A 133 13.46 19.93 -2.63
C ILE A 133 13.90 18.51 -2.28
N SER A 134 13.31 17.47 -2.88
CA SER A 134 13.70 16.07 -2.64
C SER A 134 15.17 15.85 -2.96
N SER A 135 15.64 16.33 -4.11
CA SER A 135 17.06 16.22 -4.49
C SER A 135 17.99 16.89 -3.49
N LYS A 136 17.62 18.07 -2.96
CA LYS A 136 18.42 18.79 -1.94
C LYS A 136 18.46 18.08 -0.58
N LEU A 137 17.40 17.30 -0.27
CA LEU A 137 17.31 16.51 0.96
C LEU A 137 17.87 15.09 0.83
N GLY A 138 18.32 14.70 -0.37
CA GLY A 138 18.82 13.35 -0.64
C GLY A 138 17.74 12.26 -0.61
N LEU A 139 16.49 12.62 -0.94
CA LEU A 139 15.31 11.73 -0.98
C LEU A 139 15.05 11.21 -2.39
#